data_5f03ca22dd4b60d1fc5ff1bca7efa2b5
#
_entry.id   5f03ca22dd4b60d1fc5ff1bca7efa2b5
#
_cell.length_a   1.000
_cell.length_b   1.000
_cell.length_c   1.000
_cell.angle_alpha   90.00
_cell.angle_beta   90.00
_cell.angle_gamma   90.00
#
_symmetry.space_group_name_H-M   'P 1'
#
loop_
_entity.id
_entity.type
_entity.pdbx_description
1 polymer ?
#
loop_
_entity_poly.entity_id
_entity_poly.type
_entity_poly.pdbx_seq_one_letter_code
_entity_poly.pdbx_strand_id
1 'polypeptide(L)'
;MTIKPFANKPELASPTPHLDAATARIRAALPRFTYQSQKHSSVNNIYEPCNGHSWTSGFWPGQIWMAYIHSGDPVFKYAGLIHSESLLERIKVKRGVDHHDMGFLYTPSCTAAWAITGDENSKQAALLAADQMLTRWQEVGGFIQAWGAMNDPKNYRFIIDCLMNLPLLYWATEQTGNPEYAQKATIHANTCRANSIREDNSTSHTFFMCAETGAPLRGETCQGYNNDSSWARGQAWAVYGAALSYRYTKDPEWLDIFYRVTDYFLSRLPEDLVPFWDLIFTDGDDEPRDSSSSAIVACGLLEMADHVEAAEAENLRTIAGQIMCALAEKYAATGDTDGLLLHGTYSKKTPYNTCTPEGVDECVTWGDYFYMEGLLRLAKPDWRPYW
;
A
#
# COMPACT_ATOMS: atom_id res chain seq x y z
N MET A 1 -3.94 7.46 -23.40
CA MET A 1 -2.50 7.72 -23.12
C MET A 1 -1.82 6.35 -23.08
N THR A 2 -0.60 6.21 -23.59
CA THR A 2 0.13 4.92 -23.56
C THR A 2 1.47 5.11 -22.90
N ILE A 3 1.75 4.34 -21.87
CA ILE A 3 3.05 4.33 -21.19
C ILE A 3 3.94 3.30 -21.88
N LYS A 4 5.21 3.65 -22.11
CA LYS A 4 6.15 2.77 -22.79
C LYS A 4 7.17 2.17 -21.82
N PRO A 5 7.59 0.91 -22.05
CA PRO A 5 8.68 0.29 -21.30
C PRO A 5 9.98 1.09 -21.37
N PHE A 6 10.81 0.96 -20.35
CA PHE A 6 12.12 1.58 -20.29
C PHE A 6 13.05 0.95 -21.35
N ALA A 7 13.71 1.78 -22.15
CA ALA A 7 14.65 1.29 -23.14
C ALA A 7 15.86 0.63 -22.44
N ASN A 8 16.26 -0.54 -22.94
CA ASN A 8 17.45 -1.28 -22.48
C ASN A 8 17.45 -1.67 -20.98
N LYS A 9 16.29 -1.73 -20.31
CA LYS A 9 16.17 -2.29 -18.97
C LYS A 9 15.68 -3.73 -19.05
N PRO A 10 16.31 -4.68 -18.35
CA PRO A 10 15.86 -6.07 -18.34
C PRO A 10 14.58 -6.24 -17.52
N GLU A 11 13.75 -7.18 -17.92
CA GLU A 11 12.67 -7.70 -17.11
C GLU A 11 13.17 -8.80 -16.18
N LEU A 12 12.47 -9.04 -15.07
CA LEU A 12 12.77 -10.13 -14.16
C LEU A 12 12.54 -11.48 -14.84
N ALA A 13 13.63 -12.17 -15.16
CA ALA A 13 13.58 -13.40 -15.94
C ALA A 13 12.82 -14.55 -15.23
N SER A 14 12.92 -14.64 -13.90
CA SER A 14 12.20 -15.61 -13.09
C SER A 14 11.93 -15.06 -11.69
N PRO A 15 10.67 -14.87 -11.29
CA PRO A 15 10.32 -14.46 -9.94
C PRO A 15 10.44 -15.59 -8.90
N THR A 16 10.42 -16.86 -9.31
CA THR A 16 10.37 -18.02 -8.39
C THR A 16 11.56 -18.08 -7.41
N PRO A 17 12.83 -17.93 -7.81
CA PRO A 17 13.93 -17.95 -6.85
C PRO A 17 13.83 -16.86 -5.78
N HIS A 18 13.31 -15.69 -6.12
CA HIS A 18 13.11 -14.59 -5.19
C HIS A 18 11.94 -14.85 -4.23
N LEU A 19 10.87 -15.50 -4.71
CA LEU A 19 9.77 -15.98 -3.85
C LEU A 19 10.22 -17.07 -2.89
N ASP A 20 11.06 -17.99 -3.34
CA ASP A 20 11.64 -19.03 -2.49
C ASP A 20 12.48 -18.42 -1.36
N ALA A 21 13.33 -17.43 -1.70
CA ALA A 21 14.15 -16.72 -0.74
C ALA A 21 13.29 -15.93 0.27
N ALA A 22 12.27 -15.19 -0.21
CA ALA A 22 11.33 -14.46 0.64
C ALA A 22 10.56 -15.40 1.57
N THR A 23 10.05 -16.52 1.04
CA THR A 23 9.33 -17.53 1.83
C THR A 23 10.23 -18.15 2.91
N ALA A 24 11.50 -18.43 2.60
CA ALA A 24 12.46 -18.94 3.57
C ALA A 24 12.74 -17.93 4.71
N ARG A 25 12.85 -16.63 4.40
CA ARG A 25 12.99 -15.57 5.41
C ARG A 25 11.76 -15.44 6.29
N ILE A 26 10.57 -15.42 5.70
CA ILE A 26 9.31 -15.40 6.46
C ILE A 26 9.24 -16.59 7.41
N ARG A 27 9.61 -17.80 6.94
CA ARG A 27 9.69 -19.00 7.77
C ARG A 27 10.65 -18.83 8.95
N ALA A 28 11.85 -18.30 8.71
CA ALA A 28 12.84 -18.06 9.75
C ALA A 28 12.38 -17.02 10.79
N ALA A 29 11.54 -16.07 10.39
CA ALA A 29 10.99 -15.05 11.24
C ALA A 29 9.77 -15.51 12.09
N LEU A 30 9.06 -16.60 11.70
CA LEU A 30 7.89 -17.10 12.42
C LEU A 30 8.10 -17.32 13.93
N PRO A 31 9.24 -17.90 14.41
CA PRO A 31 9.44 -18.09 15.86
C PRO A 31 9.35 -16.78 16.66
N ARG A 32 9.70 -15.66 16.05
CA ARG A 32 9.63 -14.34 16.68
C ARG A 32 8.26 -13.68 16.49
N PHE A 33 7.62 -13.90 15.34
CA PHE A 33 6.48 -13.08 14.89
C PHE A 33 5.19 -13.89 14.65
N THR A 34 5.04 -15.09 15.17
CA THR A 34 3.75 -15.83 15.13
C THR A 34 2.70 -15.19 16.05
N TYR A 35 3.12 -14.71 17.23
CA TYR A 35 2.23 -14.14 18.24
C TYR A 35 2.39 -12.63 18.42
N GLN A 36 3.26 -12.01 17.64
CA GLN A 36 3.56 -10.57 17.67
C GLN A 36 3.66 -10.06 16.26
N SER A 37 3.32 -8.80 16.02
CA SER A 37 3.55 -8.14 14.73
C SER A 37 4.97 -7.55 14.67
N GLN A 38 5.48 -7.41 13.47
CA GLN A 38 6.66 -6.61 13.21
C GLN A 38 6.34 -5.11 13.39
N LYS A 39 7.30 -4.34 13.88
CA LYS A 39 7.25 -2.88 13.85
C LYS A 39 7.24 -2.41 12.39
N HIS A 40 6.70 -1.22 12.13
CA HIS A 40 6.56 -0.68 10.77
C HIS A 40 7.86 -0.65 9.94
N SER A 41 9.01 -0.41 10.59
CA SER A 41 10.35 -0.42 9.99
C SER A 41 11.34 -1.19 10.87
N SER A 42 12.38 -1.72 10.24
CA SER A 42 13.50 -2.33 10.92
C SER A 42 14.41 -1.31 11.60
N VAL A 43 15.36 -1.81 12.36
CA VAL A 43 16.53 -1.08 12.87
C VAL A 43 17.76 -1.90 12.51
N ASN A 44 18.64 -1.35 11.70
CA ASN A 44 19.76 -2.09 11.10
C ASN A 44 19.29 -3.36 10.37
N ASN A 45 18.20 -3.25 9.62
CA ASN A 45 17.56 -4.30 8.85
C ASN A 45 17.01 -5.48 9.68
N ILE A 46 16.84 -5.34 10.99
CA ILE A 46 16.21 -6.32 11.87
C ILE A 46 14.92 -5.72 12.44
N TYR A 47 13.80 -6.42 12.28
CA TYR A 47 12.52 -5.97 12.83
C TYR A 47 12.44 -6.20 14.34
N GLU A 48 12.00 -5.15 15.04
CA GLU A 48 11.55 -5.28 16.43
C GLU A 48 10.10 -5.76 16.48
N PRO A 49 9.72 -6.54 17.49
CA PRO A 49 8.32 -6.87 17.73
C PRO A 49 7.55 -5.63 18.21
N CYS A 50 6.29 -5.53 17.80
CA CYS A 50 5.38 -4.51 18.30
C CYS A 50 4.09 -5.13 18.86
N ASN A 51 3.34 -4.31 19.63
CA ASN A 51 2.10 -4.74 20.26
C ASN A 51 0.92 -4.92 19.27
N GLY A 52 1.18 -4.88 17.97
CA GLY A 52 0.14 -5.01 16.95
C GLY A 52 -0.82 -3.82 16.87
N HIS A 53 -0.46 -2.65 17.40
CA HIS A 53 -1.30 -1.44 17.34
C HIS A 53 -0.95 -0.49 16.20
N SER A 54 0.11 -0.80 15.44
CA SER A 54 0.50 -0.03 14.27
C SER A 54 -0.52 -0.19 13.14
N TRP A 55 -0.62 0.83 12.29
CA TRP A 55 -1.37 0.80 11.04
C TRP A 55 -0.81 -0.23 10.05
N THR A 56 0.44 -0.63 10.22
CA THR A 56 1.15 -1.59 9.35
C THR A 56 0.96 -3.05 9.73
N SER A 57 0.28 -3.35 10.86
CA SER A 57 0.23 -4.72 11.41
C SER A 57 -0.47 -5.76 10.51
N GLY A 58 -1.16 -5.34 9.45
CA GLY A 58 -1.77 -6.23 8.46
C GLY A 58 -0.80 -6.77 7.42
N PHE A 59 0.34 -6.09 7.18
CA PHE A 59 1.27 -6.49 6.12
C PHE A 59 2.06 -7.75 6.45
N TRP A 60 2.44 -7.95 7.71
CA TRP A 60 3.10 -9.18 8.12
C TRP A 60 2.24 -10.44 7.90
N PRO A 61 1.00 -10.54 8.41
CA PRO A 61 0.14 -11.65 8.07
C PRO A 61 -0.14 -11.75 6.56
N GLY A 62 -0.16 -10.64 5.82
CA GLY A 62 -0.25 -10.66 4.36
C GLY A 62 0.93 -11.38 3.70
N GLN A 63 2.15 -11.13 4.16
CA GLN A 63 3.34 -11.85 3.71
C GLN A 63 3.25 -13.36 4.05
N ILE A 64 2.76 -13.71 5.24
CA ILE A 64 2.53 -15.11 5.66
C ILE A 64 1.54 -15.80 4.71
N TRP A 65 0.43 -15.14 4.34
CA TRP A 65 -0.52 -15.70 3.39
C TRP A 65 0.07 -15.91 1.99
N MET A 66 0.87 -14.97 1.51
CA MET A 66 1.56 -15.13 0.22
C MET A 66 2.60 -16.26 0.27
N ALA A 67 3.30 -16.45 1.40
CA ALA A 67 4.19 -17.58 1.61
C ALA A 67 3.42 -18.93 1.58
N TYR A 68 2.22 -18.96 2.15
CA TYR A 68 1.33 -20.13 2.04
C TYR A 68 0.91 -20.40 0.58
N ILE A 69 0.48 -19.37 -0.14
CA ILE A 69 0.05 -19.49 -1.55
C ILE A 69 1.19 -19.98 -2.44
N HIS A 70 2.43 -19.53 -2.15
CA HIS A 70 3.60 -19.96 -2.91
C HIS A 70 4.01 -21.39 -2.61
N SER A 71 4.15 -21.72 -1.33
CA SER A 71 4.76 -23.00 -0.88
C SER A 71 3.79 -24.13 -0.59
N GLY A 72 2.52 -23.82 -0.26
CA GLY A 72 1.53 -24.78 0.22
C GLY A 72 1.80 -25.31 1.64
N ASP A 73 2.82 -24.76 2.35
CA ASP A 73 3.19 -25.25 3.66
C ASP A 73 2.20 -24.81 4.75
N PRO A 74 1.55 -25.77 5.46
CA PRO A 74 0.52 -25.48 6.43
C PRO A 74 0.99 -24.65 7.62
N VAL A 75 2.29 -24.53 7.90
CA VAL A 75 2.80 -23.69 8.99
C VAL A 75 2.41 -22.22 8.80
N PHE A 76 2.45 -21.73 7.56
CA PHE A 76 2.05 -20.37 7.23
C PHE A 76 0.55 -20.17 7.40
N LYS A 77 -0.29 -21.16 7.00
CA LYS A 77 -1.72 -21.11 7.21
C LYS A 77 -2.07 -20.94 8.70
N TYR A 78 -1.46 -21.75 9.57
CA TYR A 78 -1.71 -21.66 11.01
C TYR A 78 -1.23 -20.33 11.60
N ALA A 79 -0.05 -19.87 11.22
CA ALA A 79 0.46 -18.56 11.65
C ALA A 79 -0.46 -17.40 11.18
N GLY A 80 -0.92 -17.44 9.94
CA GLY A 80 -1.86 -16.44 9.39
C GLY A 80 -3.19 -16.42 10.16
N LEU A 81 -3.76 -17.58 10.51
CA LEU A 81 -4.97 -17.66 11.33
C LEU A 81 -4.80 -17.10 12.75
N ILE A 82 -3.64 -17.34 13.39
CA ILE A 82 -3.32 -16.74 14.70
C ILE A 82 -3.33 -15.22 14.62
N HIS A 83 -2.76 -14.63 13.58
CA HIS A 83 -2.82 -13.18 13.37
C HIS A 83 -4.23 -12.67 13.09
N SER A 84 -5.04 -13.41 12.32
CA SER A 84 -6.44 -13.05 12.07
C SER A 84 -7.26 -13.02 13.35
N GLU A 85 -7.07 -13.99 14.24
CA GLU A 85 -7.74 -14.03 15.56
C GLU A 85 -7.32 -12.83 16.43
N SER A 86 -6.02 -12.50 16.45
CA SER A 86 -5.50 -11.32 17.16
C SER A 86 -6.11 -10.02 16.61
N LEU A 87 -6.30 -9.91 15.28
CA LEU A 87 -6.93 -8.76 14.64
C LEU A 87 -8.44 -8.70 14.93
N LEU A 88 -9.12 -9.85 15.01
CA LEU A 88 -10.52 -9.92 15.46
C LEU A 88 -10.68 -9.39 16.88
N GLU A 89 -9.83 -9.81 17.79
CA GLU A 89 -9.85 -9.29 19.16
C GLU A 89 -9.55 -7.79 19.18
N ARG A 90 -8.54 -7.34 18.44
CA ARG A 90 -8.17 -5.93 18.32
C ARG A 90 -9.34 -5.04 17.91
N ILE A 91 -10.13 -5.45 16.88
CA ILE A 91 -11.25 -4.65 16.40
C ILE A 91 -12.44 -4.69 17.38
N LYS A 92 -12.71 -5.82 18.01
CA LYS A 92 -13.76 -5.94 19.05
C LYS A 92 -13.53 -5.00 20.23
N VAL A 93 -12.28 -4.89 20.69
CA VAL A 93 -11.93 -4.01 21.82
C VAL A 93 -11.52 -2.60 21.38
N LYS A 94 -11.63 -2.29 20.08
CA LYS A 94 -11.31 -0.99 19.45
C LYS A 94 -9.92 -0.46 19.82
N ARG A 95 -8.90 -1.33 19.83
CA ARG A 95 -7.55 -0.97 20.24
C ARG A 95 -6.73 -0.49 19.05
N GLY A 96 -6.36 0.81 19.03
CA GLY A 96 -5.53 1.41 17.97
C GLY A 96 -6.15 1.29 16.58
N VAL A 97 -7.47 1.47 16.47
CA VAL A 97 -8.25 1.37 15.22
C VAL A 97 -9.05 2.65 14.92
N ASP A 98 -8.79 3.74 15.65
CA ASP A 98 -9.43 5.04 15.40
C ASP A 98 -8.64 5.87 14.37
N HIS A 99 -8.49 5.31 13.18
CA HIS A 99 -7.87 5.93 12.01
C HIS A 99 -8.41 5.26 10.73
N HIS A 100 -8.07 5.79 9.56
CA HIS A 100 -8.60 5.30 8.28
C HIS A 100 -7.93 4.02 7.74
N ASP A 101 -6.80 3.58 8.29
CA ASP A 101 -5.98 2.49 7.76
C ASP A 101 -6.55 1.08 7.98
N MET A 102 -7.86 0.97 8.07
CA MET A 102 -8.52 -0.33 8.25
C MET A 102 -8.30 -1.26 7.05
N GLY A 103 -8.18 -0.69 5.84
CA GLY A 103 -7.84 -1.45 4.65
C GLY A 103 -6.45 -2.08 4.76
N PHE A 104 -5.42 -1.33 5.13
CA PHE A 104 -4.07 -1.86 5.32
C PHE A 104 -3.97 -2.92 6.42
N LEU A 105 -4.81 -2.80 7.46
CA LEU A 105 -4.84 -3.78 8.54
C LEU A 105 -5.57 -5.07 8.15
N TYR A 106 -6.75 -4.96 7.56
CA TYR A 106 -7.66 -6.09 7.45
C TYR A 106 -7.75 -6.71 6.07
N THR A 107 -7.41 -5.99 4.99
CA THR A 107 -7.43 -6.55 3.64
C THR A 107 -6.32 -7.58 3.42
N PRO A 108 -5.03 -7.28 3.61
CA PRO A 108 -3.98 -8.26 3.38
C PRO A 108 -3.97 -9.42 4.41
N SER A 109 -4.63 -9.24 5.54
CA SER A 109 -4.67 -10.21 6.63
C SER A 109 -5.97 -11.01 6.68
N CYS A 110 -7.08 -10.37 7.06
CA CYS A 110 -8.35 -11.04 7.34
C CYS A 110 -9.17 -11.34 6.08
N THR A 111 -9.25 -10.41 5.10
CA THR A 111 -9.92 -10.75 3.83
C THR A 111 -9.15 -11.84 3.07
N ALA A 112 -7.81 -11.80 3.11
CA ALA A 112 -6.97 -12.86 2.57
C ALA A 112 -7.23 -14.20 3.27
N ALA A 113 -7.25 -14.22 4.61
CA ALA A 113 -7.54 -15.42 5.40
C ALA A 113 -8.90 -16.02 5.02
N TRP A 114 -9.94 -15.19 4.96
CA TRP A 114 -11.28 -15.61 4.53
C TRP A 114 -11.27 -16.22 3.13
N ALA A 115 -10.68 -15.52 2.15
CA ALA A 115 -10.65 -15.98 0.76
C ALA A 115 -9.89 -17.30 0.58
N ILE A 116 -8.83 -17.52 1.37
CA ILE A 116 -7.98 -18.72 1.27
C ILE A 116 -8.58 -19.91 2.03
N THR A 117 -9.21 -19.67 3.18
CA THR A 117 -9.55 -20.74 4.14
C THR A 117 -11.05 -20.89 4.40
N GLY A 118 -11.86 -19.86 4.11
CA GLY A 118 -13.26 -19.80 4.50
C GLY A 118 -13.45 -19.54 6.01
N ASP A 119 -12.43 -18.99 6.72
CA ASP A 119 -12.52 -18.74 8.16
C ASP A 119 -13.49 -17.61 8.50
N GLU A 120 -14.62 -17.93 9.13
CA GLU A 120 -15.68 -16.98 9.46
C GLU A 120 -15.24 -15.91 10.48
N ASN A 121 -14.29 -16.21 11.37
CA ASN A 121 -13.74 -15.23 12.30
C ASN A 121 -12.97 -14.13 11.56
N SER A 122 -12.20 -14.51 10.55
CA SER A 122 -11.51 -13.58 9.67
C SER A 122 -12.46 -12.69 8.89
N LYS A 123 -13.55 -13.27 8.35
CA LYS A 123 -14.62 -12.50 7.68
C LYS A 123 -15.26 -11.50 8.63
N GLN A 124 -15.60 -11.94 9.84
CA GLN A 124 -16.17 -11.07 10.88
C GLN A 124 -15.23 -9.92 11.23
N ALA A 125 -13.93 -10.19 11.37
CA ALA A 125 -12.93 -9.16 11.66
C ALA A 125 -12.89 -8.08 10.58
N ALA A 126 -12.88 -8.47 9.31
CA ALA A 126 -12.85 -7.53 8.18
C ALA A 126 -14.14 -6.71 8.06
N LEU A 127 -15.32 -7.30 8.33
CA LEU A 127 -16.60 -6.56 8.34
C LEU A 127 -16.65 -5.54 9.48
N LEU A 128 -16.23 -5.93 10.70
CA LEU A 128 -16.13 -5.00 11.83
C LEU A 128 -15.15 -3.86 11.55
N ALA A 129 -14.08 -4.12 10.80
CA ALA A 129 -13.12 -3.10 10.39
C ALA A 129 -13.72 -2.13 9.35
N ALA A 130 -14.53 -2.63 8.42
CA ALA A 130 -15.28 -1.77 7.50
C ALA A 130 -16.26 -0.86 8.25
N ASP A 131 -17.00 -1.40 9.22
CA ASP A 131 -17.86 -0.60 10.10
C ASP A 131 -17.07 0.46 10.88
N GLN A 132 -15.93 0.07 11.45
CA GLN A 132 -15.05 0.99 12.19
C GLN A 132 -14.54 2.12 11.29
N MET A 133 -14.16 1.82 10.06
CA MET A 133 -13.71 2.81 9.10
C MET A 133 -14.80 3.84 8.80
N LEU A 134 -16.07 3.41 8.66
CA LEU A 134 -17.21 4.31 8.45
C LEU A 134 -17.53 5.21 9.65
N THR A 135 -17.09 4.87 10.87
CA THR A 135 -17.25 5.79 12.02
C THR A 135 -16.48 7.10 11.85
N ARG A 136 -15.54 7.12 10.89
CA ARG A 136 -14.73 8.32 10.57
C ARG A 136 -15.24 9.08 9.34
N TRP A 137 -16.44 8.74 8.89
CA TRP A 137 -17.07 9.44 7.76
C TRP A 137 -17.41 10.88 8.11
N GLN A 138 -17.06 11.80 7.21
CA GLN A 138 -17.35 13.23 7.29
C GLN A 138 -18.35 13.59 6.18
N GLU A 139 -19.61 13.80 6.59
CA GLU A 139 -20.72 13.98 5.67
C GLU A 139 -20.56 15.23 4.79
N VAL A 140 -20.13 16.35 5.38
CA VAL A 140 -20.01 17.63 4.68
C VAL A 140 -18.91 17.60 3.62
N GLY A 141 -17.77 16.96 3.92
CA GLY A 141 -16.63 16.88 3.00
C GLY A 141 -16.66 15.67 2.07
N GLY A 142 -17.50 14.68 2.33
CA GLY A 142 -17.60 13.46 1.56
C GLY A 142 -16.32 12.60 1.59
N PHE A 143 -15.76 12.40 2.79
CA PHE A 143 -14.54 11.61 2.96
C PHE A 143 -14.45 10.94 4.34
N ILE A 144 -13.57 9.95 4.47
CA ILE A 144 -13.20 9.33 5.73
C ILE A 144 -11.99 10.05 6.29
N GLN A 145 -12.14 10.64 7.47
CA GLN A 145 -11.07 11.39 8.11
C GLN A 145 -9.90 10.49 8.50
N ALA A 146 -8.67 10.90 8.17
CA ALA A 146 -7.48 10.08 8.34
C ALA A 146 -7.21 9.70 9.80
N TRP A 147 -6.85 10.65 10.64
CA TRP A 147 -6.61 10.48 12.08
C TRP A 147 -6.99 11.73 12.86
N GLY A 148 -6.81 11.70 14.18
CA GLY A 148 -7.13 12.79 15.09
C GLY A 148 -8.60 12.85 15.47
N ALA A 149 -8.95 13.71 16.42
CA ALA A 149 -10.31 13.84 16.93
C ALA A 149 -11.29 14.28 15.83
N MET A 150 -12.44 13.60 15.74
CA MET A 150 -13.46 13.85 14.71
C MET A 150 -14.10 15.26 14.78
N ASN A 151 -14.14 15.84 15.98
CA ASN A 151 -14.77 17.14 16.21
C ASN A 151 -13.78 18.31 16.17
N ASP A 152 -12.52 18.07 15.82
CA ASP A 152 -11.50 19.10 15.71
C ASP A 152 -11.30 19.49 14.23
N PRO A 153 -11.68 20.71 13.80
CA PRO A 153 -11.51 21.18 12.43
C PRO A 153 -10.05 21.11 11.92
N LYS A 154 -9.07 21.15 12.83
CA LYS A 154 -7.65 20.99 12.49
C LYS A 154 -7.30 19.60 11.99
N ASN A 155 -8.14 18.60 12.25
CA ASN A 155 -8.00 17.23 11.80
C ASN A 155 -8.89 16.88 10.61
N TYR A 156 -9.65 17.83 10.06
CA TYR A 156 -10.60 17.62 8.97
C TYR A 156 -9.86 17.45 7.63
N ARG A 157 -9.28 16.25 7.45
CA ARG A 157 -8.38 15.92 6.35
C ARG A 157 -8.43 14.46 5.98
N PHE A 158 -8.01 14.18 4.77
CA PHE A 158 -7.71 12.83 4.28
C PHE A 158 -6.27 12.77 3.74
N ILE A 159 -5.79 11.57 3.45
CA ILE A 159 -4.46 11.29 2.90
C ILE A 159 -4.62 10.51 1.60
N ILE A 160 -3.65 10.63 0.70
CA ILE A 160 -3.65 9.98 -0.61
C ILE A 160 -3.75 8.44 -0.52
N ASP A 161 -3.21 7.82 0.52
CA ASP A 161 -3.26 6.38 0.76
C ASP A 161 -4.66 5.84 1.12
N CYS A 162 -5.65 6.71 1.34
CA CYS A 162 -7.04 6.31 1.46
C CYS A 162 -7.48 5.40 0.29
N LEU A 163 -6.96 5.67 -0.92
CA LEU A 163 -7.27 4.88 -2.12
C LEU A 163 -6.91 3.40 -1.98
N MET A 164 -5.92 3.07 -1.15
CA MET A 164 -5.54 1.69 -0.82
C MET A 164 -6.37 1.09 0.33
N ASN A 165 -7.05 1.92 1.11
CA ASN A 165 -7.88 1.48 2.22
C ASN A 165 -9.35 1.22 1.79
N LEU A 166 -9.83 1.91 0.78
CA LEU A 166 -11.21 1.80 0.26
C LEU A 166 -11.61 0.41 -0.28
N PRO A 167 -10.70 -0.42 -0.83
CA PRO A 167 -11.03 -1.79 -1.23
C PRO A 167 -11.76 -2.61 -0.17
N LEU A 168 -11.44 -2.43 1.11
CA LEU A 168 -12.15 -3.08 2.21
C LEU A 168 -13.66 -2.78 2.21
N LEU A 169 -14.04 -1.56 1.86
CA LEU A 169 -15.45 -1.15 1.81
C LEU A 169 -16.17 -1.75 0.59
N TYR A 170 -15.54 -1.81 -0.57
CA TYR A 170 -16.10 -2.49 -1.73
C TYR A 170 -16.30 -3.98 -1.44
N TRP A 171 -15.29 -4.64 -0.83
CA TRP A 171 -15.41 -6.01 -0.37
C TRP A 171 -16.54 -6.20 0.64
N ALA A 172 -16.71 -5.28 1.59
CA ALA A 172 -17.80 -5.36 2.56
C ALA A 172 -19.19 -5.28 1.89
N THR A 173 -19.34 -4.46 0.84
CA THR A 173 -20.56 -4.46 0.01
C THR A 173 -20.79 -5.81 -0.64
N GLU A 174 -19.77 -6.43 -1.23
CA GLU A 174 -19.86 -7.75 -1.87
C GLU A 174 -20.29 -8.84 -0.88
N GLN A 175 -19.78 -8.79 0.36
CA GLN A 175 -20.07 -9.80 1.38
C GLN A 175 -21.44 -9.63 2.04
N THR A 176 -21.95 -8.41 2.15
CA THR A 176 -23.17 -8.10 2.93
C THR A 176 -24.38 -7.75 2.05
N GLY A 177 -24.13 -7.30 0.83
CA GLY A 177 -25.16 -6.70 -0.03
C GLY A 177 -25.54 -5.26 0.38
N ASN A 178 -24.91 -4.67 1.43
CA ASN A 178 -25.15 -3.29 1.82
C ASN A 178 -24.40 -2.32 0.89
N PRO A 179 -25.09 -1.51 0.07
CA PRO A 179 -24.43 -0.61 -0.87
C PRO A 179 -23.75 0.60 -0.22
N GLU A 180 -24.04 0.90 1.04
CA GLU A 180 -23.52 2.08 1.73
C GLU A 180 -22.00 2.10 1.76
N TYR A 181 -21.35 0.96 1.97
CA TYR A 181 -19.89 0.86 1.99
C TYR A 181 -19.28 1.30 0.65
N ALA A 182 -19.71 0.71 -0.46
CA ALA A 182 -19.22 1.06 -1.80
C ALA A 182 -19.56 2.51 -2.20
N GLN A 183 -20.75 3.02 -1.82
CA GLN A 183 -21.14 4.39 -2.09
C GLN A 183 -20.20 5.37 -1.38
N LYS A 184 -19.95 5.20 -0.10
CA LYS A 184 -19.02 6.05 0.67
C LYS A 184 -17.58 5.92 0.18
N ALA A 185 -17.14 4.72 -0.17
CA ALA A 185 -15.84 4.49 -0.80
C ALA A 185 -15.69 5.29 -2.10
N THR A 186 -16.69 5.21 -2.98
CA THR A 186 -16.68 5.92 -4.26
C THR A 186 -16.68 7.45 -4.08
N ILE A 187 -17.51 7.97 -3.17
CA ILE A 187 -17.52 9.41 -2.86
C ILE A 187 -16.14 9.85 -2.35
N HIS A 188 -15.57 9.11 -1.39
CA HIS A 188 -14.24 9.44 -0.84
C HIS A 188 -13.16 9.38 -1.92
N ALA A 189 -13.13 8.32 -2.74
CA ALA A 189 -12.17 8.21 -3.84
C ALA A 189 -12.26 9.44 -4.77
N ASN A 190 -13.47 9.85 -5.15
CA ASN A 190 -13.70 11.02 -6.00
C ASN A 190 -13.28 12.34 -5.31
N THR A 191 -13.53 12.49 -4.02
CA THR A 191 -13.05 13.64 -3.24
C THR A 191 -11.52 13.68 -3.21
N CYS A 192 -10.87 12.52 -3.00
CA CYS A 192 -9.42 12.41 -3.03
C CYS A 192 -8.85 12.77 -4.40
N ARG A 193 -9.39 12.18 -5.48
CA ARG A 193 -9.01 12.45 -6.86
C ARG A 193 -9.07 13.94 -7.20
N ALA A 194 -10.17 14.59 -6.86
CA ALA A 194 -10.41 15.98 -7.20
C ALA A 194 -9.48 16.98 -6.48
N ASN A 195 -8.88 16.59 -5.36
CA ASN A 195 -8.18 17.54 -4.49
C ASN A 195 -6.70 17.19 -4.25
N SER A 196 -6.32 15.91 -4.22
CA SER A 196 -4.94 15.51 -3.92
C SER A 196 -4.05 15.38 -5.15
N ILE A 197 -4.62 15.26 -6.36
CA ILE A 197 -3.87 15.19 -7.60
C ILE A 197 -3.74 16.59 -8.16
N ARG A 198 -2.49 17.06 -8.32
CA ARG A 198 -2.18 18.41 -8.79
C ARG A 198 -2.26 18.48 -10.32
N GLU A 199 -2.24 19.71 -10.86
CA GLU A 199 -2.27 19.95 -12.32
C GLU A 199 -1.09 19.33 -13.06
N ASP A 200 0.07 19.23 -12.41
CA ASP A 200 1.27 18.58 -12.94
C ASP A 200 1.26 17.05 -12.77
N ASN A 201 0.18 16.46 -12.27
CA ASN A 201 -0.02 15.04 -11.98
C ASN A 201 0.78 14.50 -10.77
N SER A 202 1.46 15.36 -10.03
CA SER A 202 2.01 15.02 -8.73
C SER A 202 0.90 14.93 -7.68
N THR A 203 1.21 14.36 -6.51
CA THR A 203 0.22 14.21 -5.43
C THR A 203 0.56 15.00 -4.19
N SER A 204 -0.47 15.57 -3.55
CA SER A 204 -0.37 16.03 -2.17
C SER A 204 -0.45 14.84 -1.22
N HIS A 205 0.38 14.80 -0.17
CA HIS A 205 0.33 13.75 0.83
C HIS A 205 -0.99 13.79 1.61
N THR A 206 -1.29 14.92 2.22
CA THR A 206 -2.48 15.18 3.04
C THR A 206 -3.26 16.35 2.43
N PHE A 207 -4.58 16.28 2.45
CA PHE A 207 -5.42 17.36 1.98
C PHE A 207 -6.46 17.77 3.02
N PHE A 208 -6.51 19.06 3.34
CA PHE A 208 -7.42 19.64 4.31
C PHE A 208 -8.65 20.22 3.62
N MET A 209 -9.81 19.95 4.22
CA MET A 209 -11.10 20.46 3.79
C MET A 209 -11.69 21.37 4.86
N CYS A 210 -12.59 22.27 4.48
CA CYS A 210 -13.34 23.09 5.42
C CYS A 210 -14.41 22.26 6.13
N ALA A 211 -14.37 22.18 7.44
CA ALA A 211 -15.33 21.38 8.21
C ALA A 211 -16.77 21.94 8.15
N GLU A 212 -16.94 23.23 7.88
CA GLU A 212 -18.24 23.88 7.81
C GLU A 212 -18.91 23.73 6.44
N THR A 213 -18.11 23.81 5.36
CA THR A 213 -18.63 23.89 3.99
C THR A 213 -18.26 22.69 3.11
N GLY A 214 -17.30 21.86 3.53
CA GLY A 214 -16.72 20.80 2.70
C GLY A 214 -15.85 21.32 1.55
N ALA A 215 -15.56 22.62 1.48
CA ALA A 215 -14.73 23.17 0.41
C ALA A 215 -13.25 22.77 0.59
N PRO A 216 -12.50 22.59 -0.52
CA PRO A 216 -11.08 22.33 -0.46
C PRO A 216 -10.32 23.53 0.12
N LEU A 217 -9.32 23.27 0.96
CA LEU A 217 -8.49 24.31 1.56
C LEU A 217 -7.06 24.29 1.05
N ARG A 218 -6.33 23.19 1.28
CA ARG A 218 -4.90 23.08 0.93
C ARG A 218 -4.35 21.67 1.05
N GLY A 219 -3.35 21.38 0.23
CA GLY A 219 -2.47 20.23 0.42
C GLY A 219 -1.32 20.52 1.37
N GLU A 220 -0.94 19.56 2.19
CA GLU A 220 0.23 19.62 3.08
C GLU A 220 0.96 18.28 3.06
N THR A 221 2.23 18.28 3.47
CA THR A 221 2.96 17.03 3.66
C THR A 221 3.30 16.79 5.13
N CYS A 222 3.09 15.55 5.58
CA CYS A 222 3.63 15.06 6.83
C CYS A 222 4.98 14.37 6.62
N GLN A 223 5.09 13.52 5.60
CA GLN A 223 6.24 12.64 5.37
C GLN A 223 7.07 13.01 4.13
N GLY A 224 6.58 13.81 3.17
CA GLY A 224 7.36 14.30 2.03
C GLY A 224 8.35 15.40 2.41
N TYR A 225 9.15 15.84 1.45
CA TYR A 225 10.17 16.86 1.67
C TYR A 225 9.57 18.21 2.06
N ASN A 226 8.62 18.72 1.26
CA ASN A 226 7.85 19.94 1.52
C ASN A 226 6.45 19.86 0.90
N ASN A 227 5.61 20.90 1.08
CA ASN A 227 4.23 20.91 0.59
C ASN A 227 4.11 20.94 -0.95
N ASP A 228 5.14 21.41 -1.64
CA ASP A 228 5.15 21.56 -3.11
C ASP A 228 5.84 20.37 -3.81
N SER A 229 6.57 19.53 -3.08
CA SER A 229 7.18 18.31 -3.59
C SER A 229 6.18 17.15 -3.63
N SER A 230 6.57 16.02 -4.18
CA SER A 230 5.78 14.80 -4.21
C SER A 230 6.48 13.68 -3.46
N TRP A 231 5.96 13.33 -2.30
CA TRP A 231 6.40 12.17 -1.55
C TRP A 231 6.27 10.89 -2.39
N ALA A 232 7.39 10.18 -2.61
CA ALA A 232 7.45 9.07 -3.56
C ALA A 232 6.41 7.98 -3.27
N ARG A 233 6.25 7.59 -2.01
CA ARG A 233 5.25 6.60 -1.62
C ARG A 233 3.82 7.13 -1.75
N GLY A 234 3.58 8.42 -1.54
CA GLY A 234 2.28 9.05 -1.79
C GLY A 234 1.88 8.97 -3.25
N GLN A 235 2.81 9.26 -4.15
CA GLN A 235 2.60 9.09 -5.60
C GLN A 235 2.35 7.61 -5.96
N ALA A 236 3.10 6.69 -5.36
CA ALA A 236 2.91 5.25 -5.56
C ALA A 236 1.52 4.78 -5.10
N TRP A 237 1.02 5.29 -3.97
CA TRP A 237 -0.34 5.01 -3.51
C TRP A 237 -1.40 5.49 -4.50
N ALA A 238 -1.18 6.65 -5.14
CA ALA A 238 -2.08 7.13 -6.19
C ALA A 238 -2.08 6.21 -7.41
N VAL A 239 -0.94 5.70 -7.82
CA VAL A 239 -0.84 4.76 -8.96
C VAL A 239 -1.65 3.49 -8.68
N TYR A 240 -1.36 2.80 -7.58
CA TYR A 240 -2.06 1.56 -7.27
C TYR A 240 -3.53 1.81 -6.91
N GLY A 241 -3.80 2.84 -6.12
CA GLY A 241 -5.15 3.22 -5.75
C GLY A 241 -6.04 3.62 -6.92
N ALA A 242 -5.49 4.27 -7.97
CA ALA A 242 -6.23 4.56 -9.18
C ALA A 242 -6.61 3.28 -9.96
N ALA A 243 -5.69 2.30 -10.02
CA ALA A 243 -5.96 1.00 -10.63
C ALA A 243 -7.09 0.26 -9.89
N LEU A 244 -7.05 0.22 -8.55
CA LEU A 244 -8.09 -0.37 -7.72
C LEU A 244 -9.42 0.38 -7.83
N SER A 245 -9.39 1.71 -7.83
CA SER A 245 -10.60 2.53 -8.02
C SER A 245 -11.25 2.26 -9.39
N TYR A 246 -10.45 2.12 -10.45
CA TYR A 246 -10.94 1.71 -11.77
C TYR A 246 -11.52 0.29 -11.76
N ARG A 247 -10.86 -0.65 -11.09
CA ARG A 247 -11.34 -2.03 -10.92
C ARG A 247 -12.77 -2.07 -10.37
N TYR A 248 -13.05 -1.32 -9.32
CA TYR A 248 -14.34 -1.34 -8.62
C TYR A 248 -15.42 -0.48 -9.28
N THR A 249 -15.05 0.68 -9.81
CA THR A 249 -16.05 1.65 -10.31
C THR A 249 -16.25 1.58 -11.82
N LYS A 250 -15.25 1.13 -12.58
CA LYS A 250 -15.18 1.22 -14.04
C LYS A 250 -15.36 2.65 -14.59
N ASP A 251 -15.17 3.66 -13.74
CA ASP A 251 -15.20 5.06 -14.15
C ASP A 251 -13.94 5.37 -14.98
N PRO A 252 -14.10 5.78 -16.28
CA PRO A 252 -12.97 6.02 -17.18
C PRO A 252 -12.05 7.15 -16.71
N GLU A 253 -12.51 8.04 -15.83
CA GLU A 253 -11.68 9.09 -15.26
C GLU A 253 -10.56 8.49 -14.38
N TRP A 254 -10.81 7.36 -13.70
CA TRP A 254 -9.78 6.66 -12.95
C TRP A 254 -8.71 6.04 -13.85
N LEU A 255 -9.08 5.63 -15.06
CA LEU A 255 -8.12 5.16 -16.05
C LEU A 255 -7.21 6.31 -16.52
N ASP A 256 -7.79 7.49 -16.81
CA ASP A 256 -7.00 8.69 -17.17
C ASP A 256 -6.05 9.10 -16.03
N ILE A 257 -6.57 9.16 -14.80
CA ILE A 257 -5.76 9.44 -13.59
C ILE A 257 -4.62 8.45 -13.45
N PHE A 258 -4.88 7.14 -13.59
CA PHE A 258 -3.85 6.12 -13.52
C PHE A 258 -2.68 6.44 -14.47
N TYR A 259 -2.97 6.72 -15.72
CA TYR A 259 -1.91 7.04 -16.69
C TYR A 259 -1.13 8.30 -16.33
N ARG A 260 -1.80 9.35 -15.91
CA ARG A 260 -1.18 10.63 -15.55
C ARG A 260 -0.28 10.52 -14.32
N VAL A 261 -0.76 9.92 -13.24
CA VAL A 261 0.05 9.78 -12.01
C VAL A 261 1.17 8.77 -12.17
N THR A 262 0.98 7.76 -13.04
CA THR A 262 2.02 6.79 -13.38
C THR A 262 3.12 7.43 -14.23
N ASP A 263 2.77 8.17 -15.27
CA ASP A 263 3.73 8.89 -16.12
C ASP A 263 4.59 9.86 -15.28
N TYR A 264 3.95 10.60 -14.37
CA TYR A 264 4.68 11.44 -13.42
C TYR A 264 5.68 10.65 -12.61
N PHE A 265 5.26 9.54 -11.96
CA PHE A 265 6.16 8.71 -11.15
C PHE A 265 7.33 8.17 -11.98
N LEU A 266 7.05 7.56 -13.15
CA LEU A 266 8.07 6.94 -14.00
C LEU A 266 9.05 7.98 -14.55
N SER A 267 8.59 9.20 -14.84
CA SER A 267 9.46 10.30 -15.30
C SER A 267 10.45 10.81 -14.25
N ARG A 268 10.22 10.49 -12.99
CA ARG A 268 11.08 10.90 -11.86
C ARG A 268 11.98 9.79 -11.35
N LEU A 269 11.91 8.59 -11.96
CA LEU A 269 12.76 7.48 -11.55
C LEU A 269 14.21 7.74 -11.94
N PRO A 270 15.16 7.50 -11.01
CA PRO A 270 16.57 7.40 -11.31
C PRO A 270 16.90 6.27 -12.29
N GLU A 271 18.16 6.21 -12.74
CA GLU A 271 18.60 5.18 -13.68
C GLU A 271 18.33 3.74 -13.21
N ASP A 272 18.37 3.50 -11.91
CA ASP A 272 18.15 2.17 -11.30
C ASP A 272 16.68 1.81 -11.05
N LEU A 273 15.73 2.64 -11.47
CA LEU A 273 14.28 2.47 -11.37
C LEU A 273 13.73 2.43 -9.93
N VAL A 274 14.50 2.92 -8.95
CA VAL A 274 14.07 3.04 -7.56
C VAL A 274 14.15 4.50 -7.11
N PRO A 275 13.04 5.17 -6.76
CA PRO A 275 13.04 6.59 -6.45
C PRO A 275 13.75 6.89 -5.13
N PHE A 276 14.15 8.13 -4.97
CA PHE A 276 14.39 8.71 -3.64
C PHE A 276 13.06 8.81 -2.87
N TRP A 277 13.14 9.00 -1.57
CA TRP A 277 11.96 9.08 -0.69
C TRP A 277 10.98 10.22 -1.03
N ASP A 278 11.44 11.22 -1.75
CA ASP A 278 10.63 12.28 -2.38
C ASP A 278 11.08 12.48 -3.83
N LEU A 279 10.14 12.65 -4.74
CA LEU A 279 10.37 12.73 -6.18
C LEU A 279 10.96 14.07 -6.65
N ILE A 280 11.28 14.98 -5.72
CA ILE A 280 12.05 16.19 -6.01
C ILE A 280 13.53 15.88 -6.25
N PHE A 281 14.03 14.78 -5.69
CA PHE A 281 15.43 14.36 -5.78
C PHE A 281 15.70 13.56 -7.05
N THR A 282 16.93 13.68 -7.55
CA THR A 282 17.38 13.08 -8.80
C THR A 282 18.74 12.40 -8.64
N ASP A 283 19.22 11.71 -9.68
CA ASP A 283 20.54 11.11 -9.67
C ASP A 283 21.63 12.15 -9.36
N GLY A 284 22.48 11.81 -8.38
CA GLY A 284 23.53 12.68 -7.84
C GLY A 284 23.20 13.32 -6.49
N ASP A 285 21.94 13.29 -6.06
CA ASP A 285 21.55 13.75 -4.73
C ASP A 285 21.96 12.71 -3.66
N ASP A 286 22.43 13.18 -2.51
CA ASP A 286 22.79 12.36 -1.34
C ASP A 286 21.58 12.20 -0.42
N GLU A 287 20.57 11.49 -0.92
CA GLU A 287 19.29 11.26 -0.24
C GLU A 287 18.92 9.77 -0.20
N PRO A 288 18.22 9.31 0.85
CA PRO A 288 17.81 7.90 0.93
C PRO A 288 16.80 7.53 -0.15
N ARG A 289 16.83 6.27 -0.55
CA ARG A 289 15.83 5.68 -1.45
C ARG A 289 14.54 5.33 -0.70
N ASP A 290 13.46 5.14 -1.43
CA ASP A 290 12.27 4.42 -0.95
C ASP A 290 11.89 3.30 -1.93
N SER A 291 12.54 2.16 -1.78
CA SER A 291 12.31 0.97 -2.59
C SER A 291 10.85 0.47 -2.54
N SER A 292 10.16 0.74 -1.42
CA SER A 292 8.75 0.38 -1.25
C SER A 292 7.85 1.03 -2.29
N SER A 293 8.18 2.27 -2.71
CA SER A 293 7.41 3.01 -3.71
C SER A 293 7.43 2.31 -5.07
N SER A 294 8.59 1.79 -5.50
CA SER A 294 8.71 1.01 -6.74
C SER A 294 7.92 -0.30 -6.69
N ALA A 295 7.96 -1.01 -5.54
CA ALA A 295 7.20 -2.24 -5.36
C ALA A 295 5.68 -2.00 -5.45
N ILE A 296 5.19 -0.91 -4.83
CA ILE A 296 3.78 -0.50 -4.89
C ILE A 296 3.36 -0.17 -6.33
N VAL A 297 4.18 0.60 -7.05
CA VAL A 297 3.90 0.96 -8.45
C VAL A 297 3.89 -0.27 -9.35
N ALA A 298 4.83 -1.20 -9.18
CA ALA A 298 4.83 -2.45 -9.93
C ALA A 298 3.52 -3.24 -9.73
N CYS A 299 3.03 -3.32 -8.48
CA CYS A 299 1.73 -3.94 -8.19
C CYS A 299 0.56 -3.20 -8.86
N GLY A 300 0.57 -1.87 -8.84
CA GLY A 300 -0.44 -1.04 -9.51
C GLY A 300 -0.46 -1.21 -11.04
N LEU A 301 0.71 -1.30 -11.65
CA LEU A 301 0.86 -1.60 -13.10
C LEU A 301 0.29 -2.98 -13.44
N LEU A 302 0.61 -4.00 -12.65
CA LEU A 302 0.09 -5.36 -12.82
C LEU A 302 -1.42 -5.41 -12.60
N GLU A 303 -1.97 -4.63 -11.67
CA GLU A 303 -3.42 -4.53 -11.46
C GLU A 303 -4.09 -3.91 -12.69
N MET A 304 -3.60 -2.78 -13.17
CA MET A 304 -4.20 -2.11 -14.34
C MET A 304 -4.07 -2.96 -15.61
N ALA A 305 -3.01 -3.73 -15.76
CA ALA A 305 -2.82 -4.62 -16.91
C ALA A 305 -3.94 -5.67 -17.09
N ASP A 306 -4.68 -5.98 -16.02
CA ASP A 306 -5.84 -6.87 -16.10
C ASP A 306 -7.12 -6.19 -16.60
N HIS A 307 -7.08 -4.87 -16.80
CA HIS A 307 -8.26 -4.05 -17.10
C HIS A 307 -8.18 -3.27 -18.40
N VAL A 308 -7.07 -3.40 -19.14
CA VAL A 308 -6.83 -2.69 -20.40
C VAL A 308 -6.63 -3.65 -21.57
N GLU A 309 -6.60 -3.14 -22.79
CA GLU A 309 -6.38 -3.92 -24.00
C GLU A 309 -5.00 -4.61 -24.01
N ALA A 310 -4.90 -5.76 -24.69
CA ALA A 310 -3.73 -6.65 -24.62
C ALA A 310 -2.38 -5.97 -24.91
N ALA A 311 -2.32 -5.07 -25.89
CA ALA A 311 -1.09 -4.36 -26.23
C ALA A 311 -0.63 -3.40 -25.14
N GLU A 312 -1.57 -2.75 -24.45
CA GLU A 312 -1.27 -1.87 -23.32
C GLU A 312 -0.96 -2.69 -22.07
N ALA A 313 -1.68 -3.79 -21.87
CA ALA A 313 -1.42 -4.73 -20.76
C ALA A 313 0.02 -5.27 -20.83
N GLU A 314 0.52 -5.58 -22.02
CA GLU A 314 1.90 -6.04 -22.21
C GLU A 314 2.91 -4.96 -21.83
N ASN A 315 2.70 -3.70 -22.25
CA ASN A 315 3.56 -2.58 -21.85
C ASN A 315 3.61 -2.43 -20.32
N LEU A 316 2.45 -2.47 -19.66
CA LEU A 316 2.37 -2.34 -18.20
C LEU A 316 3.08 -3.50 -17.49
N ARG A 317 2.91 -4.73 -17.96
CA ARG A 317 3.60 -5.91 -17.41
C ARG A 317 5.10 -5.83 -17.61
N THR A 318 5.55 -5.39 -18.79
CA THR A 318 6.98 -5.19 -19.06
C THR A 318 7.59 -4.15 -18.11
N ILE A 319 6.94 -2.98 -17.92
CA ILE A 319 7.43 -1.97 -16.99
C ILE A 319 7.48 -2.52 -15.57
N ALA A 320 6.44 -3.21 -15.13
CA ALA A 320 6.43 -3.87 -13.81
C ALA A 320 7.55 -4.90 -13.68
N GLY A 321 7.78 -5.71 -14.71
CA GLY A 321 8.89 -6.67 -14.78
C GLY A 321 10.27 -6.01 -14.69
N GLN A 322 10.45 -4.85 -15.35
CA GLN A 322 11.69 -4.07 -15.27
C GLN A 322 11.93 -3.49 -13.88
N ILE A 323 10.90 -2.92 -13.25
CA ILE A 323 10.98 -2.42 -11.88
C ILE A 323 11.28 -3.57 -10.92
N MET A 324 10.58 -4.70 -11.03
CA MET A 324 10.78 -5.86 -10.16
C MET A 324 12.17 -6.48 -10.36
N CYS A 325 12.73 -6.43 -11.58
CA CYS A 325 14.12 -6.85 -11.84
C CYS A 325 15.11 -5.95 -11.07
N ALA A 326 14.95 -4.64 -11.15
CA ALA A 326 15.80 -3.70 -10.43
C ALA A 326 15.74 -3.92 -8.91
N LEU A 327 14.53 -4.12 -8.35
CA LEU A 327 14.34 -4.44 -6.94
C LEU A 327 15.00 -5.77 -6.56
N ALA A 328 14.78 -6.81 -7.35
CA ALA A 328 15.29 -8.16 -7.07
C ALA A 328 16.82 -8.25 -7.14
N GLU A 329 17.45 -7.54 -8.07
CA GLU A 329 18.89 -7.60 -8.27
C GLU A 329 19.69 -6.70 -7.34
N LYS A 330 19.14 -5.54 -6.94
CA LYS A 330 19.91 -4.51 -6.21
C LYS A 330 19.40 -4.22 -4.80
N TYR A 331 18.13 -4.48 -4.54
CA TYR A 331 17.44 -4.08 -3.31
C TYR A 331 16.88 -5.26 -2.52
N ALA A 332 16.83 -6.48 -3.09
CA ALA A 332 16.43 -7.66 -2.35
C ALA A 332 17.39 -7.90 -1.17
N ALA A 333 16.82 -8.20 -0.03
CA ALA A 333 17.57 -8.38 1.19
C ALA A 333 18.51 -9.60 1.11
N THR A 334 19.78 -9.39 1.44
CA THR A 334 20.81 -10.41 1.55
C THR A 334 21.41 -10.42 2.96
N GLY A 335 22.03 -11.53 3.36
CA GLY A 335 22.66 -11.64 4.69
C GLY A 335 21.66 -11.82 5.83
N ASP A 336 22.07 -11.40 7.03
CA ASP A 336 21.31 -11.57 8.28
C ASP A 336 20.33 -10.39 8.46
N THR A 337 19.09 -10.59 8.01
CA THR A 337 17.99 -9.62 8.11
C THR A 337 16.65 -10.35 8.11
N ASP A 338 15.66 -9.78 8.79
CA ASP A 338 14.27 -10.26 8.75
C ASP A 338 13.50 -9.71 7.54
N GLY A 339 13.96 -8.60 6.94
CA GLY A 339 13.30 -7.94 5.83
C GLY A 339 13.48 -8.65 4.50
N LEU A 340 12.64 -8.34 3.54
CA LEU A 340 12.70 -8.84 2.16
C LEU A 340 13.29 -7.81 1.21
N LEU A 341 13.06 -6.52 1.45
CA LEU A 341 13.45 -5.41 0.61
C LEU A 341 14.19 -4.33 1.42
N LEU A 342 15.43 -4.01 1.03
CA LEU A 342 16.27 -3.00 1.65
C LEU A 342 15.96 -1.59 1.12
N HIS A 343 16.49 -0.57 1.80
CA HIS A 343 16.45 0.83 1.35
C HIS A 343 15.05 1.42 1.20
N GLY A 344 14.13 1.05 2.10
CA GLY A 344 12.87 1.75 2.31
C GLY A 344 13.05 2.95 3.23
N THR A 345 12.22 3.96 3.09
CA THR A 345 12.20 5.11 3.99
C THR A 345 10.78 5.39 4.48
N TYR A 346 10.54 5.16 5.79
CA TYR A 346 9.23 5.46 6.37
C TYR A 346 9.00 6.96 6.46
N SER A 347 9.85 7.68 7.20
CA SER A 347 9.75 9.15 7.31
C SER A 347 11.10 9.78 7.60
N LYS A 348 11.49 10.78 6.78
CA LYS A 348 12.68 11.57 6.96
C LYS A 348 12.31 13.00 7.33
N LYS A 349 12.79 13.48 8.49
CA LYS A 349 12.53 14.84 8.95
C LYS A 349 13.24 15.88 8.11
N THR A 350 12.51 16.91 7.73
CA THR A 350 13.03 18.15 7.12
C THR A 350 12.52 19.36 7.89
N PRO A 351 13.06 20.59 7.62
CA PRO A 351 12.48 21.82 8.17
C PRO A 351 11.05 22.11 7.72
N TYR A 352 10.58 21.44 6.65
CA TYR A 352 9.33 21.77 5.95
C TYR A 352 8.21 20.75 6.18
N ASN A 353 8.50 19.61 6.80
CA ASN A 353 7.50 18.58 7.10
C ASN A 353 7.25 18.43 8.61
N THR A 354 6.22 17.66 8.97
CA THR A 354 5.79 17.53 10.37
C THR A 354 6.10 16.17 10.99
N CYS A 355 6.66 15.21 10.24
CA CYS A 355 6.98 13.88 10.76
C CYS A 355 8.12 13.88 11.78
N THR A 356 8.22 12.80 12.54
CA THR A 356 9.45 12.41 13.25
C THR A 356 10.31 11.53 12.35
N PRO A 357 11.65 11.59 12.44
CA PRO A 357 12.50 10.70 11.65
C PRO A 357 12.37 9.27 12.19
N GLU A 358 12.00 8.34 11.32
CA GLU A 358 11.81 6.94 11.68
C GLU A 358 11.94 6.05 10.45
N GLY A 359 12.70 4.93 10.56
CA GLY A 359 12.86 3.97 9.48
C GLY A 359 13.42 4.60 8.19
N VAL A 360 14.50 5.35 8.30
CA VAL A 360 15.20 5.95 7.16
C VAL A 360 16.25 4.97 6.68
N ASP A 361 16.19 4.60 5.40
CA ASP A 361 17.10 3.63 4.77
C ASP A 361 17.08 2.24 5.44
N GLU A 362 15.88 1.73 5.72
CA GLU A 362 15.60 0.50 6.45
C GLU A 362 14.68 -0.44 5.64
N CYS A 363 14.49 -1.68 6.09
CA CYS A 363 13.36 -2.47 5.62
C CYS A 363 12.06 -1.89 6.20
N VAL A 364 10.99 -1.90 5.41
CA VAL A 364 9.65 -1.47 5.83
C VAL A 364 8.62 -2.55 5.51
N THR A 365 7.72 -2.85 6.45
CA THR A 365 6.82 -4.01 6.34
C THR A 365 5.92 -3.98 5.11
N TRP A 366 5.50 -2.81 4.66
CA TRP A 366 4.74 -2.67 3.39
C TRP A 366 5.64 -2.83 2.17
N GLY A 367 6.92 -2.40 2.22
CA GLY A 367 7.88 -2.65 1.15
C GLY A 367 8.07 -4.14 0.92
N ASP A 368 8.27 -4.90 1.99
CA ASP A 368 8.37 -6.35 1.96
C ASP A 368 7.09 -7.00 1.40
N TYR A 369 5.92 -6.51 1.84
CA TYR A 369 4.62 -7.01 1.38
C TYR A 369 4.44 -6.79 -0.13
N PHE A 370 4.60 -5.56 -0.62
CA PHE A 370 4.39 -5.26 -2.04
C PHE A 370 5.47 -5.85 -2.95
N TYR A 371 6.71 -5.99 -2.46
CA TYR A 371 7.73 -6.74 -3.18
C TYR A 371 7.30 -8.20 -3.38
N MET A 372 6.83 -8.86 -2.32
CA MET A 372 6.35 -10.24 -2.42
C MET A 372 5.07 -10.35 -3.27
N GLU A 373 4.15 -9.39 -3.19
CA GLU A 373 2.95 -9.33 -4.04
C GLU A 373 3.34 -9.22 -5.53
N GLY A 374 4.25 -8.32 -5.86
CA GLY A 374 4.74 -8.15 -7.24
C GLY A 374 5.39 -9.43 -7.79
N LEU A 375 6.25 -10.08 -7.01
CA LEU A 375 6.84 -11.37 -7.36
C LEU A 375 5.78 -12.45 -7.58
N LEU A 376 4.79 -12.52 -6.70
CA LEU A 376 3.73 -13.54 -6.77
C LEU A 376 2.81 -13.32 -8.00
N ARG A 377 2.47 -12.08 -8.32
CA ARG A 377 1.72 -11.73 -9.54
C ARG A 377 2.46 -12.11 -10.81
N LEU A 378 3.78 -11.91 -10.85
CA LEU A 378 4.61 -12.30 -12.00
C LEU A 378 4.76 -13.83 -12.11
N ALA A 379 4.87 -14.54 -10.97
CA ALA A 379 5.01 -15.99 -10.95
C ALA A 379 3.69 -16.73 -11.21
N LYS A 380 2.57 -16.16 -10.83
CA LYS A 380 1.21 -16.73 -10.93
C LYS A 380 0.25 -15.71 -11.56
N PRO A 381 0.25 -15.54 -12.88
CA PRO A 381 -0.54 -14.50 -13.55
C PRO A 381 -2.07 -14.59 -13.29
N ASP A 382 -2.58 -15.77 -12.91
CA ASP A 382 -3.99 -15.97 -12.56
C ASP A 382 -4.33 -15.63 -11.10
N TRP A 383 -3.31 -15.45 -10.26
CA TRP A 383 -3.54 -15.05 -8.86
C TRP A 383 -3.85 -13.55 -8.76
N ARG A 384 -4.79 -13.22 -7.90
CA ARG A 384 -5.16 -11.83 -7.61
C ARG A 384 -5.01 -11.56 -6.12
N PRO A 385 -4.46 -10.38 -5.74
CA PRO A 385 -4.43 -9.94 -4.35
C PRO A 385 -5.85 -9.64 -3.84
N TYR A 386 -5.95 -9.51 -2.56
CA TYR A 386 -7.23 -9.38 -1.85
C TYR A 386 -7.69 -7.93 -1.64
N TRP A 387 -6.99 -6.98 -2.29
CA TRP A 387 -7.39 -5.56 -2.33
C TRP A 387 -8.75 -5.36 -2.96
#